data_5796413578edadf3c985e7216d4aa97e
#
_entry.id   5796413578edadf3c985e7216d4aa97e
#
_cell.length_a   1.000
_cell.length_b   1.000
_cell.length_c   1.000
_cell.angle_alpha   90.00
_cell.angle_beta   90.00
_cell.angle_gamma   90.00
#
_symmetry.space_group_name_H-M   'P 1'
#
loop_
_entity.id
_entity.type
_entity.pdbx_description
1 polymer ?
#
loop_
_entity_poly.entity_id
_entity_poly.type
_entity_poly.pdbx_seq_one_letter_code
_entity_poly.pdbx_strand_id
1 'polypeptide(L)'
;MKFVPKSESTRSFIIEATAELFNKKGYAGTSITDLEKATNLTKGSIYGNFENKEQVALAAFDYNLATLRKRFRTAVDAASSYKEKILAYFAIYSNPQLVNTGGCPIQNTGVEADDTHEALRERAAEGLLSFKENLVELINKGILAKEFKADANAEKIALTVIALIEGAILISRTTKDRSSLKTVLGSAREYIEQICIK
;
A
#
# COMPACT_ATOMS: atom_id res chain seq x y z
N MET A 1 11.69 -17.74 23.93
CA MET A 1 11.28 -16.32 23.89
C MET A 1 12.53 -15.50 23.59
N LYS A 2 12.57 -14.72 22.49
CA LYS A 2 13.68 -13.78 22.24
C LYS A 2 13.48 -12.57 23.15
N PHE A 3 14.50 -12.19 23.90
CA PHE A 3 14.50 -10.95 24.70
C PHE A 3 14.48 -9.77 23.72
N VAL A 4 13.43 -8.93 23.80
CA VAL A 4 13.33 -7.69 23.04
C VAL A 4 13.68 -6.55 23.99
N PRO A 5 14.71 -5.73 23.71
CA PRO A 5 15.05 -4.59 24.52
C PRO A 5 13.86 -3.64 24.68
N LYS A 6 13.71 -3.03 25.84
CA LYS A 6 12.58 -2.10 26.14
C LYS A 6 12.47 -0.95 25.13
N SER A 7 13.59 -0.45 24.62
CA SER A 7 13.65 0.58 23.57
C SER A 7 13.09 0.09 22.24
N GLU A 8 13.39 -1.14 21.80
CA GLU A 8 12.83 -1.71 20.57
C GLU A 8 11.33 -1.95 20.68
N SER A 9 10.86 -2.39 21.85
CA SER A 9 9.42 -2.57 22.09
C SER A 9 8.66 -1.23 22.08
N THR A 10 9.25 -0.18 22.67
CA THR A 10 8.67 1.18 22.67
C THR A 10 8.67 1.77 21.25
N ARG A 11 9.76 1.60 20.51
CA ARG A 11 9.86 2.06 19.12
C ARG A 11 8.77 1.41 18.25
N SER A 12 8.62 0.10 18.32
CA SER A 12 7.59 -0.65 17.59
C SER A 12 6.18 -0.20 17.97
N PHE A 13 5.92 0.00 19.26
CA PHE A 13 4.65 0.52 19.75
C PHE A 13 4.32 1.91 19.15
N ILE A 14 5.30 2.85 19.15
CA ILE A 14 5.12 4.18 18.58
C ILE A 14 4.75 4.07 17.09
N ILE A 15 5.46 3.23 16.33
CA ILE A 15 5.21 3.01 14.91
C ILE A 15 3.77 2.53 14.69
N GLU A 16 3.36 1.47 15.38
CA GLU A 16 2.03 0.89 15.25
C GLU A 16 0.92 1.87 15.61
N ALA A 17 1.07 2.58 16.73
CA ALA A 17 0.09 3.55 17.21
C ALA A 17 -0.07 4.77 16.30
N THR A 18 0.98 5.13 15.54
CA THR A 18 0.99 6.32 14.69
C THR A 18 0.77 6.02 13.19
N ALA A 19 0.87 4.75 12.78
CA ALA A 19 0.78 4.35 11.37
C ALA A 19 -0.55 4.75 10.72
N GLU A 20 -1.67 4.48 11.38
CA GLU A 20 -3.00 4.88 10.89
C GLU A 20 -3.16 6.40 10.84
N LEU A 21 -2.61 7.09 11.83
CA LEU A 21 -2.69 8.54 11.95
C LEU A 21 -2.01 9.22 10.75
N PHE A 22 -0.76 8.84 10.44
CA PHE A 22 -0.04 9.37 9.28
C PHE A 22 -0.73 8.99 7.96
N ASN A 23 -1.27 7.79 7.85
CA ASN A 23 -1.98 7.38 6.64
C ASN A 23 -3.28 8.16 6.39
N LYS A 24 -3.91 8.68 7.44
CA LYS A 24 -5.15 9.48 7.35
C LYS A 24 -4.92 10.96 7.20
N LYS A 25 -3.99 11.52 7.98
CA LYS A 25 -3.77 12.97 8.09
C LYS A 25 -2.61 13.47 7.24
N GLY A 26 -1.76 12.56 6.77
CA GLY A 26 -0.51 12.90 6.13
C GLY A 26 0.57 13.38 7.11
N TYR A 27 1.74 13.68 6.58
CA TYR A 27 2.88 14.20 7.34
C TYR A 27 2.64 15.62 7.84
N ALA A 28 2.20 16.53 6.95
CA ALA A 28 1.95 17.93 7.29
C ALA A 28 0.78 18.06 8.26
N GLY A 29 -0.28 17.27 8.08
CA GLY A 29 -1.47 17.27 8.91
C GLY A 29 -1.32 16.59 10.28
N THR A 30 -0.16 15.97 10.57
CA THR A 30 0.10 15.28 11.84
C THR A 30 1.04 16.10 12.71
N SER A 31 0.54 16.57 13.87
CA SER A 31 1.31 17.31 14.88
C SER A 31 1.96 16.38 15.91
N ILE A 32 2.94 16.91 16.66
CA ILE A 32 3.51 16.17 17.80
C ILE A 32 2.45 15.86 18.88
N THR A 33 1.52 16.77 19.09
CA THR A 33 0.39 16.55 20.01
C THR A 33 -0.51 15.40 19.56
N ASP A 34 -0.67 15.21 18.23
CA ASP A 34 -1.38 14.05 17.72
C ASP A 34 -0.63 12.74 18.02
N LEU A 35 0.72 12.76 17.91
CA LEU A 35 1.55 11.60 18.25
C LEU A 35 1.48 11.28 19.75
N GLU A 36 1.55 12.29 20.61
CA GLU A 36 1.40 12.13 22.07
C GLU A 36 0.03 11.53 22.41
N LYS A 37 -1.04 12.00 21.81
CA LYS A 37 -2.39 11.45 21.99
C LYS A 37 -2.52 10.01 21.49
N ALA A 38 -1.95 9.70 20.33
CA ALA A 38 -2.04 8.37 19.75
C ALA A 38 -1.24 7.32 20.55
N THR A 39 -0.11 7.73 21.13
CA THR A 39 0.79 6.83 21.87
C THR A 39 0.60 6.85 23.38
N ASN A 40 -0.06 7.88 23.90
CA ASN A 40 -0.09 8.19 25.33
C ASN A 40 1.31 8.34 25.96
N LEU A 41 2.29 8.80 25.14
CA LEU A 41 3.66 9.08 25.55
C LEU A 41 3.93 10.58 25.49
N THR A 42 4.91 11.06 26.27
CA THR A 42 5.38 12.43 26.17
C THR A 42 6.24 12.64 24.92
N LYS A 43 6.32 13.88 24.43
CA LYS A 43 7.24 14.31 23.37
C LYS A 43 8.68 13.81 23.60
N GLY A 44 9.19 13.93 24.84
CA GLY A 44 10.51 13.44 25.19
C GLY A 44 10.68 11.93 25.06
N SER A 45 9.64 11.16 25.41
CA SER A 45 9.66 9.70 25.23
C SER A 45 9.63 9.31 23.76
N ILE A 46 8.85 10.00 22.90
CA ILE A 46 8.82 9.76 21.47
C ILE A 46 10.19 10.06 20.84
N TYR A 47 10.75 11.24 21.12
CA TYR A 47 12.05 11.65 20.55
C TYR A 47 13.27 11.02 21.25
N GLY A 48 13.07 10.27 22.30
CA GLY A 48 14.08 9.34 22.83
C GLY A 48 14.22 8.07 21.95
N ASN A 49 13.24 7.80 21.07
CA ASN A 49 13.26 6.65 20.15
C ASN A 49 13.39 7.06 18.66
N PHE A 50 13.19 8.34 18.33
CA PHE A 50 13.23 8.90 16.99
C PHE A 50 13.86 10.29 17.03
N GLU A 51 14.71 10.62 16.10
CA GLU A 51 15.36 11.93 16.05
C GLU A 51 14.37 13.08 15.83
N ASN A 52 13.35 12.83 15.00
CA ASN A 52 12.38 13.84 14.60
C ASN A 52 11.07 13.21 14.11
N LYS A 53 10.08 14.06 13.77
CA LYS A 53 8.78 13.63 13.25
C LYS A 53 8.89 12.88 11.91
N GLU A 54 9.86 13.26 11.08
CA GLU A 54 10.10 12.62 9.78
C GLU A 54 10.44 11.15 9.94
N GLN A 55 11.36 10.81 10.87
CA GLN A 55 11.70 9.41 11.14
C GLN A 55 10.50 8.59 11.65
N VAL A 56 9.63 9.20 12.44
CA VAL A 56 8.38 8.52 12.85
C VAL A 56 7.48 8.28 11.64
N ALA A 57 7.33 9.29 10.77
CA ALA A 57 6.47 9.19 9.59
C ALA A 57 6.99 8.14 8.58
N LEU A 58 8.31 8.12 8.31
CA LEU A 58 8.95 7.12 7.45
C LEU A 58 8.72 5.71 8.00
N ALA A 59 8.95 5.51 9.29
CA ALA A 59 8.74 4.21 9.93
C ALA A 59 7.26 3.79 9.94
N ALA A 60 6.35 4.74 10.12
CA ALA A 60 4.90 4.51 10.04
C ALA A 60 4.46 4.13 8.61
N PHE A 61 5.01 4.80 7.60
CA PHE A 61 4.80 4.44 6.19
C PHE A 61 5.29 3.03 5.90
N ASP A 62 6.52 2.69 6.30
CA ASP A 62 7.10 1.36 6.10
C ASP A 62 6.25 0.27 6.76
N TYR A 63 5.74 0.50 7.95
CA TYR A 63 4.83 -0.41 8.66
C TYR A 63 3.51 -0.63 7.89
N ASN A 64 2.89 0.47 7.42
CA ASN A 64 1.66 0.40 6.61
C ASN A 64 1.89 -0.38 5.32
N LEU A 65 3.01 -0.11 4.63
CA LEU A 65 3.37 -0.79 3.39
C LEU A 65 3.68 -2.27 3.62
N ALA A 66 4.43 -2.61 4.67
CA ALA A 66 4.72 -3.99 5.05
C ALA A 66 3.43 -4.77 5.39
N THR A 67 2.50 -4.14 6.09
CA THR A 67 1.19 -4.72 6.41
C THR A 67 0.39 -5.00 5.14
N LEU A 68 0.35 -4.07 4.20
CA LEU A 68 -0.33 -4.23 2.92
C LEU A 68 0.33 -5.33 2.07
N ARG A 69 1.67 -5.33 1.97
CA ARG A 69 2.45 -6.36 1.27
C ARG A 69 2.21 -7.76 1.83
N LYS A 70 2.12 -7.90 3.16
CA LYS A 70 1.81 -9.18 3.81
C LYS A 70 0.43 -9.70 3.37
N ARG A 71 -0.57 -8.82 3.30
CA ARG A 71 -1.93 -9.19 2.84
C ARG A 71 -1.92 -9.64 1.38
N PHE A 72 -1.24 -8.89 0.50
CA PHE A 72 -1.09 -9.28 -0.90
C PHE A 72 -0.40 -10.64 -1.02
N ARG A 73 0.73 -10.83 -0.34
CA ARG A 73 1.44 -12.11 -0.37
C ARG A 73 0.53 -13.27 0.02
N THR A 74 -0.18 -13.15 1.15
CA THR A 74 -1.11 -14.20 1.60
C THR A 74 -2.18 -14.51 0.55
N ALA A 75 -2.76 -13.49 -0.10
CA ALA A 75 -3.80 -13.68 -1.11
C ALA A 75 -3.23 -14.27 -2.42
N VAL A 76 -2.05 -13.82 -2.84
CA VAL A 76 -1.34 -14.32 -4.04
C VAL A 76 -0.89 -15.78 -3.85
N ASP A 77 -0.38 -16.12 -2.66
CA ASP A 77 0.06 -17.49 -2.35
C ASP A 77 -1.10 -18.49 -2.30
N ALA A 78 -2.29 -18.02 -1.93
CA ALA A 78 -3.50 -18.84 -1.91
C ALA A 78 -4.14 -19.06 -3.31
N ALA A 79 -3.74 -18.28 -4.30
CA ALA A 79 -4.31 -18.34 -5.65
C ALA A 79 -3.64 -19.41 -6.51
N SER A 80 -4.43 -20.12 -7.32
CA SER A 80 -3.98 -21.30 -8.10
C SER A 80 -3.42 -20.92 -9.47
N SER A 81 -3.91 -19.84 -10.09
CA SER A 81 -3.50 -19.38 -11.42
C SER A 81 -2.88 -17.97 -11.38
N TYR A 82 -2.10 -17.61 -12.39
CA TYR A 82 -1.53 -16.25 -12.47
C TYR A 82 -2.62 -15.20 -12.67
N LYS A 83 -3.71 -15.53 -13.36
CA LYS A 83 -4.91 -14.68 -13.41
C LYS A 83 -5.44 -14.41 -12.01
N GLU A 84 -5.69 -15.44 -11.22
CA GLU A 84 -6.20 -15.30 -9.84
C GLU A 84 -5.24 -14.51 -8.96
N LYS A 85 -3.92 -14.70 -9.11
CA LYS A 85 -2.90 -13.95 -8.38
C LYS A 85 -2.99 -12.45 -8.65
N ILE A 86 -3.21 -12.04 -9.90
CA ILE A 86 -3.42 -10.61 -10.23
C ILE A 86 -4.77 -10.13 -9.68
N LEU A 87 -5.83 -10.91 -9.80
CA LEU A 87 -7.15 -10.56 -9.28
C LEU A 87 -7.19 -10.47 -7.74
N ALA A 88 -6.26 -11.13 -7.04
CA ALA A 88 -6.12 -11.01 -5.59
C ALA A 88 -5.82 -9.58 -5.13
N TYR A 89 -5.09 -8.78 -5.92
CA TYR A 89 -4.87 -7.36 -5.65
C TYR A 89 -6.19 -6.58 -5.64
N PHE A 90 -7.08 -6.86 -6.60
CA PHE A 90 -8.39 -6.20 -6.65
C PHE A 90 -9.28 -6.61 -5.48
N ALA A 91 -9.22 -7.88 -5.08
CA ALA A 91 -9.97 -8.39 -3.94
C ALA A 91 -9.57 -7.72 -2.63
N ILE A 92 -8.28 -7.49 -2.40
CA ILE A 92 -7.77 -6.77 -1.22
C ILE A 92 -8.38 -5.37 -1.14
N TYR A 93 -8.32 -4.58 -2.22
CA TYR A 93 -8.86 -3.23 -2.23
C TYR A 93 -10.39 -3.16 -2.19
N SER A 94 -11.07 -4.22 -2.68
CA SER A 94 -12.53 -4.34 -2.57
C SER A 94 -13.01 -4.61 -1.14
N ASN A 95 -12.18 -5.20 -0.29
CA ASN A 95 -12.52 -5.56 1.08
C ASN A 95 -12.05 -4.48 2.08
N PRO A 96 -13.00 -3.74 2.73
CA PRO A 96 -12.65 -2.70 3.69
C PRO A 96 -11.81 -3.17 4.87
N GLN A 97 -11.94 -4.44 5.26
CA GLN A 97 -11.21 -5.01 6.39
C GLN A 97 -9.74 -5.33 6.04
N LEU A 98 -9.43 -5.44 4.75
CA LEU A 98 -8.10 -5.78 4.25
C LEU A 98 -7.30 -4.56 3.79
N VAL A 99 -7.94 -3.42 3.57
CA VAL A 99 -7.26 -2.16 3.23
C VAL A 99 -6.82 -1.46 4.52
N ASN A 100 -5.66 -0.85 4.51
CA ASN A 100 -5.22 -0.01 5.62
C ASN A 100 -6.22 1.12 5.85
N THR A 101 -6.48 1.43 7.11
CA THR A 101 -7.32 2.59 7.45
C THR A 101 -6.67 3.85 6.87
N GLY A 102 -7.43 4.62 6.10
CA GLY A 102 -6.89 5.76 5.33
C GLY A 102 -6.72 5.48 3.83
N GLY A 103 -6.75 4.21 3.38
CA GLY A 103 -6.57 3.84 1.98
C GLY A 103 -5.15 3.39 1.65
N CYS A 104 -4.73 3.55 0.40
CA CYS A 104 -3.40 3.15 -0.05
C CYS A 104 -2.32 4.09 0.53
N PRO A 105 -1.36 3.56 1.31
CA PRO A 105 -0.30 4.40 1.87
C PRO A 105 0.63 4.98 0.79
N ILE A 106 0.84 4.26 -0.32
CA ILE A 106 1.67 4.74 -1.44
C ILE A 106 1.02 5.98 -2.06
N GLN A 107 -0.29 5.91 -2.39
CA GLN A 107 -1.03 7.02 -2.96
C GLN A 107 -1.06 8.23 -2.03
N ASN A 108 -1.46 8.02 -0.77
CA ASN A 108 -1.60 9.12 0.18
C ASN A 108 -0.28 9.85 0.40
N THR A 109 0.81 9.10 0.63
CA THR A 109 2.14 9.68 0.86
C THR A 109 2.73 10.26 -0.43
N GLY A 110 2.57 9.58 -1.57
CA GLY A 110 3.10 10.04 -2.84
C GLY A 110 2.50 11.39 -3.26
N VAL A 111 1.17 11.53 -3.20
CA VAL A 111 0.47 12.77 -3.58
C VAL A 111 0.78 13.93 -2.62
N GLU A 112 0.96 13.67 -1.32
CA GLU A 112 1.34 14.72 -0.37
C GLU A 112 2.79 15.17 -0.52
N ALA A 113 3.68 14.24 -0.84
CA ALA A 113 5.12 14.44 -0.77
C ALA A 113 5.79 14.80 -2.10
N ASP A 114 5.09 14.71 -3.23
CA ASP A 114 5.67 14.83 -4.59
C ASP A 114 6.52 16.09 -4.78
N ASP A 115 6.02 17.25 -4.34
CA ASP A 115 6.72 18.53 -4.42
C ASP A 115 7.13 19.10 -3.04
N THR A 116 6.86 18.37 -1.93
CA THR A 116 6.95 18.96 -0.59
C THR A 116 7.94 18.26 0.33
N HIS A 117 8.24 16.96 0.12
CA HIS A 117 9.02 16.19 1.07
C HIS A 117 9.79 15.03 0.43
N GLU A 118 11.04 15.26 0.06
CA GLU A 118 11.84 14.34 -0.74
C GLU A 118 11.94 12.92 -0.15
N ALA A 119 12.28 12.78 1.14
CA ALA A 119 12.45 11.46 1.76
C ALA A 119 11.16 10.61 1.76
N LEU A 120 9.99 11.24 1.95
CA LEU A 120 8.70 10.55 1.85
C LEU A 120 8.33 10.24 0.40
N ARG A 121 8.62 11.17 -0.53
CA ARG A 121 8.43 10.95 -1.98
C ARG A 121 9.24 9.75 -2.46
N GLU A 122 10.52 9.69 -2.11
CA GLU A 122 11.40 8.57 -2.48
C GLU A 122 10.87 7.25 -1.91
N ARG A 123 10.45 7.23 -0.65
CA ARG A 123 9.92 6.03 -0.01
C ARG A 123 8.61 5.56 -0.67
N ALA A 124 7.73 6.50 -1.05
CA ALA A 124 6.52 6.20 -1.80
C ALA A 124 6.83 5.66 -3.21
N ALA A 125 7.83 6.27 -3.90
CA ALA A 125 8.29 5.82 -5.21
C ALA A 125 8.87 4.40 -5.17
N GLU A 126 9.71 4.06 -4.18
CA GLU A 126 10.21 2.70 -3.95
C GLU A 126 9.05 1.70 -3.76
N GLY A 127 8.03 2.11 -3.00
CA GLY A 127 6.82 1.32 -2.79
C GLY A 127 6.06 1.04 -4.09
N LEU A 128 5.87 2.08 -4.91
CA LEU A 128 5.19 2.02 -6.20
C LEU A 128 5.96 1.17 -7.22
N LEU A 129 7.28 1.35 -7.32
CA LEU A 129 8.14 0.58 -8.22
C LEU A 129 8.13 -0.91 -7.84
N SER A 130 8.26 -1.22 -6.56
CA SER A 130 8.14 -2.59 -6.07
C SER A 130 6.77 -3.22 -6.38
N PHE A 131 5.69 -2.44 -6.31
CA PHE A 131 4.36 -2.91 -6.68
C PHE A 131 4.29 -3.23 -8.18
N LYS A 132 4.83 -2.32 -9.03
CA LYS A 132 4.93 -2.54 -10.49
C LYS A 132 5.72 -3.81 -10.80
N GLU A 133 6.91 -3.97 -10.23
CA GLU A 133 7.79 -5.13 -10.45
C GLU A 133 7.11 -6.45 -10.09
N ASN A 134 6.42 -6.52 -8.96
CA ASN A 134 5.67 -7.72 -8.57
C ASN A 134 4.58 -8.09 -9.59
N LEU A 135 3.84 -7.11 -10.11
CA LEU A 135 2.82 -7.36 -11.14
C LEU A 135 3.46 -7.80 -12.47
N VAL A 136 4.55 -7.13 -12.89
CA VAL A 136 5.30 -7.51 -14.10
C VAL A 136 5.78 -8.96 -14.00
N GLU A 137 6.33 -9.35 -12.86
CA GLU A 137 6.78 -10.72 -12.61
C GLU A 137 5.64 -11.74 -12.71
N LEU A 138 4.48 -11.45 -12.11
CA LEU A 138 3.30 -12.33 -12.20
C LEU A 138 2.79 -12.47 -13.62
N ILE A 139 2.75 -11.36 -14.38
CA ILE A 139 2.29 -11.39 -15.77
C ILE A 139 3.27 -12.19 -16.65
N ASN A 140 4.57 -11.97 -16.51
CA ASN A 140 5.58 -12.73 -17.26
C ASN A 140 5.52 -14.23 -16.94
N LYS A 141 5.34 -14.59 -15.68
CA LYS A 141 5.14 -16.00 -15.29
C LYS A 141 3.86 -16.59 -15.89
N GLY A 142 2.79 -15.81 -15.97
CA GLY A 142 1.54 -16.21 -16.61
C GLY A 142 1.69 -16.41 -18.14
N ILE A 143 2.51 -15.58 -18.82
CA ILE A 143 2.86 -15.76 -20.22
C ILE A 143 3.63 -17.07 -20.42
N LEU A 144 4.65 -17.32 -19.59
CA LEU A 144 5.43 -18.57 -19.64
C LEU A 144 4.58 -19.81 -19.35
N ALA A 145 3.62 -19.70 -18.46
CA ALA A 145 2.66 -20.76 -18.12
C ALA A 145 1.54 -20.93 -19.17
N LYS A 146 1.54 -20.11 -20.23
CA LYS A 146 0.49 -20.07 -21.27
C LYS A 146 -0.92 -19.76 -20.73
N GLU A 147 -1.02 -19.05 -19.63
CA GLU A 147 -2.27 -18.48 -19.17
C GLU A 147 -2.58 -17.16 -19.87
N PHE A 148 -1.54 -16.42 -20.24
CA PHE A 148 -1.65 -15.13 -20.92
C PHE A 148 -1.04 -15.18 -22.31
N LYS A 149 -1.54 -14.30 -23.19
CA LYS A 149 -1.09 -14.15 -24.57
C LYS A 149 0.41 -13.82 -24.64
N ALA A 150 1.12 -14.42 -25.59
CA ALA A 150 2.58 -14.27 -25.72
C ALA A 150 3.01 -12.83 -26.08
N ASP A 151 2.12 -12.05 -26.70
CA ASP A 151 2.33 -10.65 -27.09
C ASP A 151 1.88 -9.65 -26.01
N ALA A 152 1.45 -10.13 -24.83
CA ALA A 152 1.02 -9.27 -23.73
C ALA A 152 2.21 -8.46 -23.18
N ASN A 153 2.08 -7.14 -23.17
CA ASN A 153 3.10 -6.24 -22.64
C ASN A 153 2.93 -6.13 -21.11
N ALA A 154 3.78 -6.85 -20.37
CA ALA A 154 3.70 -6.96 -18.92
C ALA A 154 3.80 -5.59 -18.19
N GLU A 155 4.69 -4.71 -18.64
CA GLU A 155 4.87 -3.39 -18.03
C GLU A 155 3.66 -2.49 -18.25
N LYS A 156 3.14 -2.43 -19.48
CA LYS A 156 1.93 -1.68 -19.81
C LYS A 156 0.74 -2.15 -18.96
N ILE A 157 0.58 -3.48 -18.84
CA ILE A 157 -0.52 -4.07 -18.07
C ILE A 157 -0.36 -3.74 -16.59
N ALA A 158 0.82 -3.89 -16.02
CA ALA A 158 1.10 -3.58 -14.62
C ALA A 158 0.79 -2.12 -14.29
N LEU A 159 1.27 -1.18 -15.10
CA LEU A 159 1.01 0.25 -14.92
C LEU A 159 -0.49 0.58 -15.06
N THR A 160 -1.17 -0.02 -16.02
CA THR A 160 -2.63 0.16 -16.19
C THR A 160 -3.40 -0.36 -14.98
N VAL A 161 -3.05 -1.54 -14.47
CA VAL A 161 -3.66 -2.13 -13.27
C VAL A 161 -3.46 -1.24 -12.05
N ILE A 162 -2.25 -0.73 -11.83
CA ILE A 162 -1.95 0.19 -10.73
C ILE A 162 -2.80 1.46 -10.87
N ALA A 163 -2.83 2.08 -12.04
CA ALA A 163 -3.59 3.30 -12.28
C ALA A 163 -5.10 3.10 -12.02
N LEU A 164 -5.66 1.96 -12.43
CA LEU A 164 -7.06 1.62 -12.16
C LEU A 164 -7.33 1.41 -10.67
N ILE A 165 -6.45 0.72 -9.95
CA ILE A 165 -6.58 0.52 -8.51
C ILE A 165 -6.53 1.86 -7.77
N GLU A 166 -5.49 2.66 -8.01
CA GLU A 166 -5.31 3.93 -7.30
C GLU A 166 -6.40 4.95 -7.67
N GLY A 167 -6.79 5.01 -8.94
CA GLY A 167 -7.93 5.82 -9.40
C GLY A 167 -9.24 5.39 -8.73
N ALA A 168 -9.50 4.09 -8.63
CA ALA A 168 -10.70 3.56 -7.98
C ALA A 168 -10.74 3.93 -6.48
N ILE A 169 -9.60 3.83 -5.79
CA ILE A 169 -9.46 4.20 -4.37
C ILE A 169 -9.73 5.70 -4.22
N LEU A 170 -9.08 6.53 -5.02
CA LEU A 170 -9.23 8.00 -4.98
C LEU A 170 -10.70 8.40 -5.18
N ILE A 171 -11.33 7.94 -6.26
CA ILE A 171 -12.73 8.26 -6.57
C ILE A 171 -13.64 7.85 -5.41
N SER A 172 -13.55 6.60 -4.98
CA SER A 172 -14.43 6.06 -3.94
C SER A 172 -14.27 6.78 -2.60
N ARG A 173 -13.05 7.14 -2.23
CA ARG A 173 -12.78 7.83 -0.95
C ARG A 173 -13.20 9.29 -1.00
N THR A 174 -12.94 9.98 -2.10
CA THR A 174 -13.29 11.39 -2.27
C THR A 174 -14.80 11.59 -2.35
N THR A 175 -15.50 10.72 -3.09
CA THR A 175 -16.96 10.79 -3.24
C THR A 175 -17.72 10.09 -2.11
N LYS A 176 -17.02 9.34 -1.26
CA LYS A 176 -17.60 8.44 -0.23
C LYS A 176 -18.56 7.40 -0.82
N ASP A 177 -18.40 7.10 -2.11
CA ASP A 177 -19.18 6.12 -2.85
C ASP A 177 -18.35 4.88 -3.20
N ARG A 178 -18.69 3.77 -2.59
CA ARG A 178 -18.02 2.47 -2.82
C ARG A 178 -18.48 1.79 -4.12
N SER A 179 -19.57 2.22 -4.73
CA SER A 179 -20.01 1.68 -6.02
C SER A 179 -19.00 1.98 -7.11
N SER A 180 -18.40 3.17 -7.09
CA SER A 180 -17.34 3.59 -8.01
C SER A 180 -16.11 2.66 -7.94
N LEU A 181 -15.68 2.29 -6.72
CA LEU A 181 -14.57 1.32 -6.54
C LEU A 181 -14.90 -0.01 -7.21
N LYS A 182 -16.12 -0.55 -6.97
CA LYS A 182 -16.56 -1.82 -7.54
C LYS A 182 -16.60 -1.75 -9.07
N THR A 183 -17.11 -0.66 -9.64
CA THR A 183 -17.20 -0.46 -11.09
C THR A 183 -15.81 -0.44 -11.74
N VAL A 184 -14.89 0.38 -11.23
CA VAL A 184 -13.55 0.49 -11.82
C VAL A 184 -12.74 -0.80 -11.66
N LEU A 185 -12.82 -1.48 -10.49
CA LEU A 185 -12.17 -2.78 -10.32
C LEU A 185 -12.82 -3.89 -11.15
N GLY A 186 -14.11 -3.76 -11.51
CA GLY A 186 -14.77 -4.59 -12.51
C GLY A 186 -14.13 -4.44 -13.89
N SER A 187 -13.95 -3.21 -14.36
CA SER A 187 -13.26 -2.92 -15.63
C SER A 187 -11.80 -3.39 -15.62
N ALA A 188 -11.11 -3.26 -14.47
CA ALA A 188 -9.75 -3.79 -14.33
C ALA A 188 -9.72 -5.32 -14.46
N ARG A 189 -10.73 -6.03 -13.94
CA ARG A 189 -10.88 -7.48 -14.11
C ARG A 189 -11.09 -7.85 -15.59
N GLU A 190 -12.00 -7.17 -16.26
CA GLU A 190 -12.26 -7.36 -17.70
C GLU A 190 -11.00 -7.13 -18.53
N TYR A 191 -10.20 -6.11 -18.18
CA TYR A 191 -8.92 -5.84 -18.82
C TYR A 191 -7.93 -7.01 -18.68
N ILE A 192 -7.84 -7.63 -17.51
CA ILE A 192 -7.02 -8.83 -17.30
C ILE A 192 -7.58 -10.02 -18.09
N GLU A 193 -8.91 -10.15 -18.21
CA GLU A 193 -9.52 -11.24 -19.00
C GLU A 193 -9.18 -11.16 -20.48
N GLN A 194 -9.00 -9.95 -21.04
CA GLN A 194 -8.63 -9.76 -22.45
C GLN A 194 -7.25 -10.32 -22.81
N ILE A 195 -6.34 -10.42 -21.85
CA ILE A 195 -5.00 -10.97 -22.07
C ILE A 195 -4.93 -12.48 -21.81
N CYS A 196 -5.96 -13.09 -21.24
CA CYS A 196 -6.01 -14.54 -21.01
C CYS A 196 -6.13 -15.30 -22.35
N ILE A 197 -5.50 -16.48 -22.42
CA ILE A 197 -5.72 -17.44 -23.47
C ILE A 197 -7.04 -18.17 -23.17
N LYS A 198 -7.89 -18.31 -24.20
CA LYS A 198 -9.18 -19.03 -24.08
C LYS A 198 -8.97 -20.53 -24.13
#